data_63dbebfe3fc5c638a1f167725cf67f08
#
_entry.id   63dbebfe3fc5c638a1f167725cf67f08
#
_cell.length_a   1.000
_cell.length_b   1.000
_cell.length_c   1.000
_cell.angle_alpha   90.00
_cell.angle_beta   90.00
_cell.angle_gamma   90.00
#
_symmetry.space_group_name_H-M   'P 1'
#
loop_
_entity.id
_entity.type
_entity.pdbx_description
1 polymer ?
#
loop_
_entity_poly.entity_id
_entity_poly.type
_entity_poly.pdbx_seq_one_letter_code
_entity_poly.pdbx_strand_id
1 'polypeptide(L)'
;QVEEEKGVLRQQYDQRIRELNEALTSAESMTRQQLSTDELQKLYEEDPSSAAKLDFQMRQHNEKLSLLKSKVQQEQAKQYNAYLSEQTRLAQERIPEFSDPKKSDSFKAGVKTMLRGYGFNDQEISSVADHRYLLILKDALAYRNIKDSKPIVQKKVSNAPKVIKAGVSKSDNSRREVVRNQISKLRKSGRIQDAQSAILGMLTK
;
A
#
# COMPACT_ATOMS: atom_id res chain seq x y z
N GLN A 1 23.54 -13.22 -9.70
CA GLN A 1 24.65 -12.28 -9.41
C GLN A 1 24.22 -11.11 -8.53
N VAL A 2 23.26 -10.27 -8.92
CA VAL A 2 22.81 -9.10 -8.12
C VAL A 2 22.20 -9.50 -6.77
N GLU A 3 21.44 -10.57 -6.69
CA GLU A 3 20.86 -11.09 -5.44
C GLU A 3 21.93 -11.71 -4.54
N GLU A 4 22.92 -12.36 -5.10
CA GLU A 4 24.07 -12.93 -4.37
C GLU A 4 24.96 -11.82 -3.79
N GLU A 5 25.25 -10.79 -4.60
CA GLU A 5 26.02 -9.62 -4.14
C GLU A 5 25.29 -8.87 -3.01
N LYS A 6 23.97 -8.72 -3.10
CA LYS A 6 23.16 -8.16 -2.02
C LYS A 6 23.19 -9.02 -0.75
N GLY A 7 23.17 -10.35 -0.91
CA GLY A 7 23.29 -11.30 0.20
C GLY A 7 24.61 -11.17 0.92
N VAL A 8 25.71 -11.13 0.17
CA VAL A 8 27.06 -10.96 0.71
C VAL A 8 27.22 -9.61 1.42
N LEU A 9 26.75 -8.53 0.78
CA LEU A 9 26.82 -7.19 1.38
C LEU A 9 26.04 -7.12 2.70
N ARG A 10 24.87 -7.72 2.75
CA ARG A 10 24.04 -7.80 3.97
C ARG A 10 24.75 -8.57 5.09
N GLN A 11 25.37 -9.71 4.77
CA GLN A 11 26.14 -10.47 5.75
C GLN A 11 27.33 -9.67 6.29
N GLN A 12 28.05 -8.95 5.43
CA GLN A 12 29.16 -8.09 5.85
C GLN A 12 28.72 -6.97 6.79
N TYR A 13 27.57 -6.34 6.50
CA TYR A 13 27.00 -5.31 7.37
C TYR A 13 26.57 -5.88 8.73
N ASP A 14 25.89 -7.02 8.73
CA ASP A 14 25.43 -7.68 9.96
C ASP A 14 26.61 -8.12 10.83
N GLN A 15 27.68 -8.60 10.21
CA GLN A 15 28.91 -8.95 10.93
C GLN A 15 29.55 -7.71 11.53
N ARG A 16 29.68 -6.63 10.77
CA ARG A 16 30.28 -5.38 11.24
C ARG A 16 29.52 -4.75 12.40
N ILE A 17 28.20 -4.80 12.36
CA ILE A 17 27.37 -4.31 13.48
C ILE A 17 27.54 -5.20 14.71
N ARG A 18 27.62 -6.54 14.55
CA ARG A 18 27.89 -7.42 15.68
C ARG A 18 29.23 -7.09 16.34
N GLU A 19 30.29 -6.98 15.55
CA GLU A 19 31.64 -6.62 16.04
C GLU A 19 31.65 -5.27 16.79
N LEU A 20 30.96 -4.26 16.24
CA LEU A 20 30.83 -2.94 16.88
C LEU A 20 30.03 -3.01 18.17
N ASN A 21 28.95 -3.78 18.23
CA ASN A 21 28.15 -3.96 19.45
C ASN A 21 28.89 -4.74 20.52
N GLU A 22 29.66 -5.77 20.15
CA GLU A 22 30.55 -6.50 21.09
C GLU A 22 31.62 -5.58 21.67
N ALA A 23 32.28 -4.78 20.82
CA ALA A 23 33.24 -3.79 21.27
C ALA A 23 32.61 -2.74 22.18
N LEU A 24 31.39 -2.28 21.87
CA LEU A 24 30.66 -1.33 22.70
C LEU A 24 30.30 -1.93 24.07
N THR A 25 29.77 -3.17 24.09
CA THR A 25 29.44 -3.88 25.33
C THR A 25 30.68 -4.09 26.22
N SER A 26 31.79 -4.48 25.61
CA SER A 26 33.08 -4.62 26.31
C SER A 26 33.53 -3.29 26.89
N ALA A 27 33.48 -2.20 26.12
CA ALA A 27 33.89 -0.87 26.60
C ALA A 27 32.92 -0.36 27.70
N GLU A 28 31.65 -0.61 27.62
CA GLU A 28 30.66 -0.26 28.67
C GLU A 28 30.89 -1.03 29.97
N SER A 29 31.25 -2.32 29.87
CA SER A 29 31.60 -3.12 31.06
C SER A 29 32.81 -2.58 31.80
N MET A 30 33.84 -2.13 31.07
CA MET A 30 35.00 -1.47 31.65
C MET A 30 34.64 -0.13 32.31
N THR A 31 33.70 0.62 31.74
CA THR A 31 33.23 1.88 32.34
C THR A 31 32.53 1.65 33.68
N ARG A 32 31.79 0.56 33.83
CA ARG A 32 31.11 0.19 35.09
C ARG A 32 32.10 -0.16 36.23
N GLN A 33 33.32 -0.52 35.88
CA GLN A 33 34.40 -0.84 36.82
C GLN A 33 35.28 0.39 37.17
N GLN A 34 34.97 1.55 36.61
CA GLN A 34 35.65 2.79 36.92
C GLN A 34 35.24 3.30 38.29
N LEU A 35 36.17 4.01 38.94
CA LEU A 35 35.90 4.69 40.21
C LEU A 35 34.76 5.71 40.06
N SER A 36 33.94 5.82 41.07
CA SER A 36 32.95 6.90 41.16
C SER A 36 33.66 8.25 41.32
N THR A 37 32.93 9.33 41.06
CA THR A 37 33.47 10.69 41.25
C THR A 37 33.98 10.92 42.69
N ASP A 38 33.23 10.39 43.70
CA ASP A 38 33.60 10.53 45.10
C ASP A 38 34.90 9.74 45.48
N GLU A 39 35.01 8.55 44.91
CA GLU A 39 36.24 7.73 45.12
C GLU A 39 37.44 8.35 44.43
N LEU A 40 37.27 8.92 43.25
CA LEU A 40 38.32 9.64 42.54
C LEU A 40 38.74 10.90 43.32
N GLN A 41 37.80 11.62 43.93
CA GLN A 41 38.10 12.79 44.75
C GLN A 41 38.94 12.41 46.00
N LYS A 42 38.57 11.35 46.67
CA LYS A 42 39.38 10.83 47.82
C LYS A 42 40.77 10.42 47.38
N LEU A 43 40.90 9.78 46.22
CA LEU A 43 42.19 9.41 45.68
C LEU A 43 43.07 10.65 45.38
N TYR A 44 42.42 11.77 44.93
CA TYR A 44 43.12 13.04 44.75
C TYR A 44 43.67 13.64 46.03
N GLU A 45 42.97 13.41 47.17
CA GLU A 45 43.43 13.85 48.52
C GLU A 45 44.58 12.98 49.05
N GLU A 46 44.55 11.66 48.78
CA GLU A 46 45.53 10.68 49.25
C GLU A 46 46.78 10.59 48.38
N ASP A 47 46.60 10.45 47.05
CA ASP A 47 47.67 10.34 46.05
C ASP A 47 47.29 11.09 44.76
N PRO A 48 47.62 12.40 44.67
CA PRO A 48 47.30 13.22 43.50
C PRO A 48 47.89 12.70 42.19
N SER A 49 49.07 12.05 42.26
CA SER A 49 49.73 11.55 41.04
C SER A 49 49.03 10.36 40.42
N SER A 50 48.65 9.40 41.25
CA SER A 50 47.88 8.23 40.83
C SER A 50 46.46 8.62 40.39
N ALA A 51 45.80 9.58 41.12
CA ALA A 51 44.52 10.10 40.74
C ALA A 51 44.54 10.77 39.35
N ALA A 52 45.51 11.64 39.07
CA ALA A 52 45.63 12.30 37.78
C ALA A 52 45.82 11.31 36.62
N LYS A 53 46.62 10.27 36.82
CA LYS A 53 46.85 9.21 35.83
C LYS A 53 45.56 8.43 35.55
N LEU A 54 44.85 8.08 36.59
CA LEU A 54 43.58 7.33 36.48
C LEU A 54 42.49 8.17 35.82
N ASP A 55 42.34 9.43 36.22
CA ASP A 55 41.38 10.38 35.61
C ASP A 55 41.67 10.55 34.11
N PHE A 56 42.96 10.67 33.73
CA PHE A 56 43.34 10.72 32.31
C PHE A 56 42.94 9.44 31.56
N GLN A 57 43.15 8.26 32.14
CA GLN A 57 42.77 6.99 31.55
C GLN A 57 41.24 6.88 31.41
N MET A 58 40.51 7.31 32.44
CA MET A 58 39.03 7.34 32.40
C MET A 58 38.50 8.26 31.28
N ARG A 59 39.07 9.45 31.15
CA ARG A 59 38.67 10.37 30.05
C ARG A 59 38.96 9.78 28.68
N GLN A 60 40.17 9.20 28.47
CA GLN A 60 40.49 8.52 27.20
C GLN A 60 39.53 7.37 26.90
N HIS A 61 39.17 6.60 27.92
CA HIS A 61 38.20 5.50 27.78
C HIS A 61 36.83 6.01 27.42
N ASN A 62 36.32 7.04 28.09
CA ASN A 62 35.02 7.65 27.83
C ASN A 62 34.94 8.29 26.42
N GLU A 63 36.05 8.89 25.95
CA GLU A 63 36.14 9.40 24.59
C GLU A 63 36.06 8.28 23.55
N LYS A 64 36.78 7.16 23.75
CA LYS A 64 36.70 5.99 22.89
C LYS A 64 35.30 5.38 22.88
N LEU A 65 34.64 5.31 24.04
CA LEU A 65 33.26 4.82 24.16
C LEU A 65 32.27 5.70 23.39
N SER A 66 32.41 7.03 23.51
CA SER A 66 31.58 7.98 22.76
C SER A 66 31.76 7.82 21.26
N LEU A 67 33.05 7.66 20.82
CA LEU A 67 33.35 7.41 19.41
C LEU A 67 32.73 6.10 18.90
N LEU A 68 32.81 5.02 19.68
CA LEU A 68 32.19 3.75 19.34
C LEU A 68 30.68 3.87 19.24
N LYS A 69 30.01 4.52 20.18
CA LYS A 69 28.56 4.78 20.14
C LYS A 69 28.17 5.53 18.86
N SER A 70 28.90 6.57 18.54
CA SER A 70 28.68 7.34 17.30
C SER A 70 28.84 6.46 16.04
N LYS A 71 29.88 5.61 16.00
CA LYS A 71 30.07 4.69 14.87
C LYS A 71 28.94 3.67 14.73
N VAL A 72 28.48 3.08 15.83
CA VAL A 72 27.32 2.16 15.82
C VAL A 72 26.09 2.85 15.26
N GLN A 73 25.77 4.04 15.77
CA GLN A 73 24.62 4.82 15.28
C GLN A 73 24.73 5.16 13.79
N GLN A 74 25.91 5.58 13.33
CA GLN A 74 26.13 5.88 11.92
C GLN A 74 25.94 4.64 11.04
N GLU A 75 26.46 3.49 11.46
CA GLU A 75 26.34 2.26 10.68
C GLU A 75 24.90 1.75 10.64
N GLN A 76 24.17 1.83 11.77
CA GLN A 76 22.74 1.52 11.81
C GLN A 76 21.92 2.45 10.91
N ALA A 77 22.22 3.76 10.94
CA ALA A 77 21.55 4.73 10.07
C ALA A 77 21.83 4.44 8.58
N LYS A 78 23.05 4.08 8.21
CA LYS A 78 23.39 3.69 6.83
C LYS A 78 22.60 2.46 6.38
N GLN A 79 22.54 1.43 7.21
CA GLN A 79 21.77 0.21 6.90
C GLN A 79 20.28 0.53 6.73
N TYR A 80 19.72 1.31 7.63
CA TYR A 80 18.33 1.71 7.56
C TYR A 80 18.03 2.52 6.29
N ASN A 81 18.90 3.46 5.94
CA ASN A 81 18.75 4.25 4.71
C ASN A 81 18.88 3.37 3.44
N ALA A 82 19.81 2.42 3.44
CA ALA A 82 19.94 1.46 2.34
C ALA A 82 18.70 0.59 2.20
N TYR A 83 18.14 0.12 3.32
CA TYR A 83 16.86 -0.60 3.35
C TYR A 83 15.73 0.24 2.78
N LEU A 84 15.57 1.49 3.25
CA LEU A 84 14.52 2.39 2.76
C LEU A 84 14.64 2.66 1.25
N SER A 85 15.87 2.86 0.77
CA SER A 85 16.14 3.07 -0.66
C SER A 85 15.70 1.86 -1.49
N GLU A 86 16.03 0.65 -1.05
CA GLU A 86 15.61 -0.58 -1.73
C GLU A 86 14.09 -0.79 -1.66
N GLN A 87 13.45 -0.54 -0.52
CA GLN A 87 12.00 -0.61 -0.41
C GLN A 87 11.30 0.40 -1.33
N THR A 88 11.86 1.60 -1.45
CA THR A 88 11.34 2.64 -2.36
C THR A 88 11.46 2.19 -3.82
N ARG A 89 12.61 1.62 -4.22
CA ARG A 89 12.82 1.07 -5.57
C ARG A 89 11.81 -0.03 -5.88
N LEU A 90 11.63 -0.99 -4.96
CA LEU A 90 10.66 -2.08 -5.12
C LEU A 90 9.21 -1.57 -5.16
N ALA A 91 8.90 -0.54 -4.38
CA ALA A 91 7.59 0.10 -4.42
C ALA A 91 7.33 0.77 -5.78
N GLN A 92 8.32 1.47 -6.34
CA GLN A 92 8.21 2.10 -7.67
C GLN A 92 8.01 1.06 -8.78
N GLU A 93 8.69 -0.08 -8.70
CA GLU A 93 8.54 -1.15 -9.69
C GLU A 93 7.15 -1.83 -9.63
N ARG A 94 6.60 -2.02 -8.43
CA ARG A 94 5.39 -2.80 -8.21
C ARG A 94 4.11 -1.98 -8.08
N ILE A 95 4.24 -0.71 -7.77
CA ILE A 95 3.11 0.21 -7.56
C ILE A 95 3.23 1.36 -8.56
N PRO A 96 2.50 1.31 -9.70
CA PRO A 96 2.61 2.32 -10.76
C PRO A 96 2.37 3.75 -10.27
N GLU A 97 1.57 3.91 -9.22
CA GLU A 97 1.27 5.20 -8.60
C GLU A 97 2.52 5.89 -8.02
N PHE A 98 3.56 5.13 -7.65
CA PHE A 98 4.82 5.68 -7.13
C PHE A 98 5.75 6.23 -8.21
N SER A 99 5.53 5.92 -9.47
CA SER A 99 6.31 6.46 -10.59
C SER A 99 5.92 7.90 -10.95
N ASP A 100 4.72 8.34 -10.56
CA ASP A 100 4.22 9.71 -10.76
C ASP A 100 4.15 10.41 -9.40
N PRO A 101 4.89 11.52 -9.18
CA PRO A 101 4.91 12.23 -7.90
C PRO A 101 3.51 12.62 -7.39
N LYS A 102 2.64 13.14 -8.28
CA LYS A 102 1.29 13.56 -7.91
C LYS A 102 0.41 12.40 -7.47
N LYS A 103 0.52 11.26 -8.17
CA LYS A 103 -0.22 10.04 -7.80
C LYS A 103 0.32 9.43 -6.51
N SER A 104 1.64 9.45 -6.34
CA SER A 104 2.31 9.02 -5.11
C SER A 104 1.84 9.79 -3.89
N ASP A 105 1.77 11.12 -3.99
CA ASP A 105 1.30 11.96 -2.89
C ASP A 105 -0.18 11.73 -2.58
N SER A 106 -1.01 11.59 -3.61
CA SER A 106 -2.44 11.26 -3.43
C SER A 106 -2.62 9.88 -2.79
N PHE A 107 -1.82 8.89 -3.19
CA PHE A 107 -1.83 7.56 -2.60
C PHE A 107 -1.42 7.61 -1.13
N LYS A 108 -0.28 8.25 -0.81
CA LYS A 108 0.20 8.42 0.57
C LYS A 108 -0.84 9.11 1.46
N ALA A 109 -1.47 10.18 0.96
CA ALA A 109 -2.52 10.88 1.68
C ALA A 109 -3.75 9.99 1.93
N GLY A 110 -4.18 9.22 0.93
CA GLY A 110 -5.28 8.27 1.05
C GLY A 110 -4.99 7.17 2.06
N VAL A 111 -3.80 6.56 2.01
CA VAL A 111 -3.35 5.55 2.98
C VAL A 111 -3.29 6.13 4.39
N LYS A 112 -2.71 7.31 4.56
CA LYS A 112 -2.64 7.99 5.86
C LYS A 112 -4.03 8.23 6.46
N THR A 113 -4.96 8.73 5.66
CA THR A 113 -6.36 8.96 6.08
C THR A 113 -7.04 7.65 6.44
N MET A 114 -6.83 6.60 5.65
CA MET A 114 -7.40 5.28 5.91
C MET A 114 -6.88 4.70 7.22
N LEU A 115 -5.57 4.70 7.46
CA LEU A 115 -4.94 4.15 8.66
C LEU A 115 -5.33 4.92 9.93
N ARG A 116 -5.40 6.26 9.86
CA ARG A 116 -5.93 7.07 10.96
C ARG A 116 -7.38 6.71 11.30
N GLY A 117 -8.21 6.38 10.31
CA GLY A 117 -9.57 5.88 10.53
C GLY A 117 -9.64 4.53 11.25
N TYR A 118 -8.57 3.76 11.26
CA TYR A 118 -8.41 2.52 12.03
C TYR A 118 -7.72 2.73 13.39
N GLY A 119 -7.35 3.97 13.74
CA GLY A 119 -6.75 4.32 15.03
C GLY A 119 -5.21 4.35 15.04
N PHE A 120 -4.56 4.19 13.89
CA PHE A 120 -3.09 4.31 13.83
C PHE A 120 -2.65 5.77 14.01
N ASN A 121 -1.61 5.97 14.81
CA ASN A 121 -0.97 7.26 14.98
C ASN A 121 0.06 7.55 13.85
N ASP A 122 0.52 8.80 13.74
CA ASP A 122 1.43 9.21 12.66
C ASP A 122 2.80 8.52 12.73
N GLN A 123 3.26 8.14 13.91
CA GLN A 123 4.53 7.44 14.10
C GLN A 123 4.43 5.99 13.59
N GLU A 124 3.35 5.30 13.91
CA GLU A 124 3.06 3.95 13.40
C GLU A 124 2.93 3.96 11.87
N ILE A 125 2.22 4.96 11.32
CA ILE A 125 2.06 5.11 9.87
C ILE A 125 3.41 5.36 9.19
N SER A 126 4.27 6.19 9.76
CA SER A 126 5.59 6.50 9.20
C SER A 126 6.58 5.33 9.29
N SER A 127 6.34 4.38 10.19
CA SER A 127 7.15 3.17 10.31
C SER A 127 6.90 2.12 9.22
N VAL A 128 5.82 2.27 8.44
CA VAL A 128 5.49 1.38 7.32
C VAL A 128 6.41 1.66 6.13
N ALA A 129 7.54 1.01 6.12
CA ALA A 129 8.56 1.18 5.08
C ALA A 129 8.60 0.04 4.05
N ASP A 130 8.16 -1.17 4.42
CA ASP A 130 8.21 -2.35 3.55
C ASP A 130 7.19 -2.22 2.41
N HIS A 131 7.67 -2.34 1.15
CA HIS A 131 6.85 -2.25 -0.06
C HIS A 131 5.70 -3.27 -0.09
N ARG A 132 5.83 -4.43 0.58
CA ARG A 132 4.77 -5.45 0.65
C ARG A 132 3.55 -4.95 1.42
N TYR A 133 3.77 -4.22 2.51
CA TYR A 133 2.66 -3.58 3.23
C TYR A 133 2.01 -2.49 2.36
N LEU A 134 2.80 -1.74 1.58
CA LEU A 134 2.25 -0.74 0.67
C LEU A 134 1.36 -1.36 -0.41
N LEU A 135 1.69 -2.56 -0.91
CA LEU A 135 0.82 -3.31 -1.83
C LEU A 135 -0.52 -3.68 -1.18
N ILE A 136 -0.48 -4.24 0.04
CA ILE A 136 -1.70 -4.57 0.78
C ILE A 136 -2.55 -3.32 1.04
N LEU A 137 -1.92 -2.22 1.44
CA LEU A 137 -2.61 -0.94 1.68
C LEU A 137 -3.21 -0.36 0.40
N LYS A 138 -2.57 -0.57 -0.75
CA LYS A 138 -3.14 -0.21 -2.06
C LYS A 138 -4.44 -0.94 -2.33
N ASP A 139 -4.45 -2.26 -2.14
CA ASP A 139 -5.65 -3.08 -2.37
C ASP A 139 -6.77 -2.72 -1.38
N ALA A 140 -6.41 -2.50 -0.12
CA ALA A 140 -7.35 -2.07 0.92
C ALA A 140 -7.96 -0.70 0.60
N LEU A 141 -7.16 0.27 0.14
CA LEU A 141 -7.61 1.60 -0.26
C LEU A 141 -8.53 1.52 -1.48
N ALA A 142 -8.18 0.73 -2.50
CA ALA A 142 -8.99 0.51 -3.68
C ALA A 142 -10.35 -0.10 -3.32
N TYR A 143 -10.36 -1.13 -2.46
CA TYR A 143 -11.61 -1.74 -1.98
C TYR A 143 -12.49 -0.73 -1.24
N ARG A 144 -11.92 0.10 -0.37
CA ARG A 144 -12.65 1.13 0.37
C ARG A 144 -13.27 2.16 -0.56
N ASN A 145 -12.51 2.64 -1.54
CA ASN A 145 -13.01 3.58 -2.55
C ASN A 145 -14.18 2.98 -3.35
N ILE A 146 -14.12 1.71 -3.72
CA ILE A 146 -15.24 1.01 -4.39
C ILE A 146 -16.45 0.93 -3.46
N LYS A 147 -16.26 0.57 -2.19
CA LYS A 147 -17.34 0.47 -1.21
C LYS A 147 -18.02 1.81 -1.01
N ASP A 148 -17.26 2.88 -0.86
CA ASP A 148 -17.78 4.23 -0.62
C ASP A 148 -18.47 4.82 -1.87
N SER A 149 -18.05 4.40 -3.08
CA SER A 149 -18.67 4.84 -4.34
C SER A 149 -19.95 4.09 -4.70
N LYS A 150 -20.19 2.87 -4.17
CA LYS A 150 -21.40 2.06 -4.46
C LYS A 150 -22.71 2.82 -4.31
N PRO A 151 -22.99 3.54 -3.20
CA PRO A 151 -24.25 4.26 -3.04
C PRO A 151 -24.42 5.39 -4.05
N ILE A 152 -23.33 6.04 -4.46
CA ILE A 152 -23.34 7.11 -5.47
C ILE A 152 -23.65 6.53 -6.85
N VAL A 153 -23.04 5.40 -7.20
CA VAL A 153 -23.27 4.70 -8.46
C VAL A 153 -24.72 4.20 -8.52
N GLN A 154 -25.24 3.60 -7.46
CA GLN A 154 -26.62 3.15 -7.39
C GLN A 154 -27.60 4.30 -7.61
N LYS A 155 -27.39 5.46 -6.99
CA LYS A 155 -28.22 6.67 -7.22
C LYS A 155 -28.14 7.15 -8.67
N LYS A 156 -26.94 7.14 -9.28
CA LYS A 156 -26.78 7.53 -10.68
C LYS A 156 -27.50 6.55 -11.63
N VAL A 157 -27.42 5.26 -11.37
CA VAL A 157 -28.09 4.22 -12.18
C VAL A 157 -29.61 4.30 -12.03
N SER A 158 -30.13 4.53 -10.82
CA SER A 158 -31.58 4.68 -10.60
C SER A 158 -32.16 5.94 -11.26
N ASN A 159 -31.37 7.00 -11.35
CA ASN A 159 -31.77 8.28 -11.97
C ASN A 159 -31.42 8.35 -13.47
N ALA A 160 -30.72 7.36 -14.01
CA ALA A 160 -30.43 7.31 -15.44
C ALA A 160 -31.75 7.13 -16.21
N PRO A 161 -31.99 7.88 -17.32
CA PRO A 161 -33.14 7.67 -18.14
C PRO A 161 -33.16 6.20 -18.59
N LYS A 162 -34.29 5.53 -18.34
CA LYS A 162 -34.46 4.14 -18.83
C LYS A 162 -34.22 4.14 -20.33
N VAL A 163 -33.19 3.44 -20.76
CA VAL A 163 -32.98 3.18 -22.19
C VAL A 163 -34.18 2.41 -22.65
N ILE A 164 -35.12 3.09 -23.30
CA ILE A 164 -36.23 2.45 -24.01
C ILE A 164 -35.52 1.65 -25.10
N LYS A 165 -35.49 0.33 -24.93
CA LYS A 165 -35.10 -0.56 -26.04
C LYS A 165 -35.93 -0.11 -27.22
N ALA A 166 -35.28 0.28 -28.32
CA ALA A 166 -35.96 0.62 -29.56
C ALA A 166 -37.03 -0.45 -29.75
N GLY A 167 -38.27 -0.01 -29.70
CA GLY A 167 -39.37 -0.95 -29.72
C GLY A 167 -39.16 -1.87 -30.89
N VAL A 168 -39.26 -3.19 -30.68
CA VAL A 168 -39.30 -4.14 -31.78
C VAL A 168 -40.30 -3.55 -32.73
N SER A 169 -39.84 -3.07 -33.89
CA SER A 169 -40.72 -2.64 -34.97
C SER A 169 -41.81 -3.68 -35.06
N LYS A 170 -43.07 -3.25 -35.00
CA LYS A 170 -44.21 -4.13 -35.22
C LYS A 170 -44.12 -4.63 -36.65
N SER A 171 -43.16 -5.47 -36.92
CA SER A 171 -42.95 -6.09 -38.20
C SER A 171 -43.89 -7.27 -38.31
N ASP A 172 -44.57 -7.37 -39.41
CA ASP A 172 -45.23 -8.57 -39.98
C ASP A 172 -46.22 -9.38 -39.11
N ASN A 173 -46.14 -9.37 -37.80
CA ASN A 173 -47.07 -10.14 -36.96
C ASN A 173 -48.50 -9.61 -37.01
N SER A 174 -48.69 -8.29 -37.14
CA SER A 174 -50.03 -7.70 -37.20
C SER A 174 -50.72 -8.06 -38.52
N ARG A 175 -49.97 -8.09 -39.62
CA ARG A 175 -50.53 -8.51 -40.95
C ARG A 175 -50.87 -9.99 -40.95
N ARG A 176 -49.96 -10.83 -40.46
CA ARG A 176 -50.23 -12.28 -40.32
C ARG A 176 -51.43 -12.57 -39.45
N GLU A 177 -51.65 -11.79 -38.40
CA GLU A 177 -52.80 -11.91 -37.51
C GLU A 177 -54.08 -11.49 -38.18
N VAL A 178 -54.06 -10.40 -38.96
CA VAL A 178 -55.24 -9.96 -39.76
C VAL A 178 -55.61 -11.02 -40.78
N VAL A 179 -54.65 -11.53 -41.56
CA VAL A 179 -54.90 -12.60 -42.56
C VAL A 179 -55.39 -13.87 -41.88
N ARG A 180 -54.86 -14.24 -40.71
CA ARG A 180 -55.27 -15.42 -39.95
C ARG A 180 -56.72 -15.27 -39.46
N ASN A 181 -57.10 -14.06 -39.00
CA ASN A 181 -58.46 -13.74 -38.56
C ASN A 181 -59.48 -13.74 -39.72
N GLN A 182 -59.08 -13.25 -40.91
CA GLN A 182 -59.90 -13.31 -42.11
C GLN A 182 -60.11 -14.75 -42.58
N ILE A 183 -59.09 -15.60 -42.59
CA ILE A 183 -59.20 -17.04 -42.88
C ILE A 183 -60.07 -17.74 -41.85
N SER A 184 -59.97 -17.38 -40.59
CA SER A 184 -60.80 -17.93 -39.52
C SER A 184 -62.32 -17.55 -39.71
N LYS A 185 -62.60 -16.29 -40.13
CA LYS A 185 -63.98 -15.84 -40.47
C LYS A 185 -64.49 -16.60 -41.69
N LEU A 186 -63.68 -16.77 -42.75
CA LEU A 186 -64.01 -17.53 -43.89
C LEU A 186 -64.41 -18.99 -43.55
N ARG A 187 -63.61 -19.64 -42.70
CA ARG A 187 -63.90 -21.01 -42.25
C ARG A 187 -65.22 -21.15 -41.50
N LYS A 188 -65.66 -20.11 -40.78
CA LYS A 188 -66.86 -20.09 -39.99
C LYS A 188 -68.08 -19.72 -40.85
N SER A 189 -67.94 -18.78 -41.77
CA SER A 189 -69.13 -18.21 -42.50
C SER A 189 -69.32 -18.86 -43.85
N GLY A 190 -68.28 -19.38 -44.54
CA GLY A 190 -68.36 -19.94 -45.89
C GLY A 190 -68.77 -18.92 -46.96
N ARG A 191 -68.84 -17.61 -46.63
CA ARG A 191 -69.35 -16.58 -47.56
C ARG A 191 -68.27 -16.15 -48.55
N ILE A 192 -68.66 -15.90 -49.82
CA ILE A 192 -67.81 -15.46 -50.92
C ILE A 192 -67.14 -14.12 -50.61
N GLN A 193 -67.76 -13.23 -49.86
CA GLN A 193 -67.22 -11.94 -49.42
C GLN A 193 -66.03 -12.10 -48.45
N ASP A 194 -66.10 -13.08 -47.55
CA ASP A 194 -65.08 -13.38 -46.61
C ASP A 194 -63.86 -14.07 -47.28
N ALA A 195 -64.14 -14.84 -48.38
CA ALA A 195 -63.14 -15.41 -49.24
C ALA A 195 -62.33 -14.32 -50.02
N GLN A 196 -63.02 -13.33 -50.53
CA GLN A 196 -62.42 -12.19 -51.22
C GLN A 196 -61.55 -11.39 -50.26
N SER A 197 -62.01 -11.12 -49.03
CA SER A 197 -61.21 -10.40 -48.02
C SER A 197 -59.95 -11.15 -47.62
N ALA A 198 -60.01 -12.47 -47.48
CA ALA A 198 -58.86 -13.30 -47.11
C ALA A 198 -57.86 -13.36 -48.26
N ILE A 199 -58.29 -13.44 -49.50
CA ILE A 199 -57.41 -13.44 -50.71
C ILE A 199 -56.70 -12.06 -50.89
N LEU A 200 -57.51 -10.96 -50.74
CA LEU A 200 -56.96 -9.60 -50.80
C LEU A 200 -55.88 -9.38 -49.72
N GLY A 201 -56.10 -9.83 -48.48
CA GLY A 201 -55.14 -9.75 -47.39
C GLY A 201 -53.84 -10.53 -47.66
N MET A 202 -53.92 -11.60 -48.46
CA MET A 202 -52.73 -12.38 -48.85
C MET A 202 -51.95 -11.74 -50.00
N LEU A 203 -52.62 -11.02 -50.92
CA LEU A 203 -52.03 -10.45 -52.12
C LEU A 203 -51.47 -9.05 -51.93
N THR A 204 -51.88 -8.31 -50.96
CA THR A 204 -51.31 -6.99 -50.62
C THR A 204 -49.98 -7.17 -49.89
N LYS A 205 -48.88 -7.07 -50.67
CA LYS A 205 -47.51 -7.02 -50.14
C LYS A 205 -47.20 -5.72 -49.43
#